data_bb18671d6242b83e4536422e24569eae
#
_entry.id   bb18671d6242b83e4536422e24569eae
#
_cell.length_a   1.000
_cell.length_b   1.000
_cell.length_c   1.000
_cell.angle_alpha   90.00
_cell.angle_beta   90.00
_cell.angle_gamma   90.00
#
_symmetry.space_group_name_H-M   'P 1'
#
loop_
_entity.id
_entity.type
_entity.pdbx_description
1 polymer ?
#
loop_
_entity_poly.entity_id
_entity_poly.type
_entity_poly.pdbx_seq_one_letter_code
_entity_poly.pdbx_strand_id
1 'polypeptide(L)'
;MSTGTLGIVELGDVCARQRALSLDLFRELGAWVADADVEHQRWYATACHRHAWHAELWAQRSPTIPPVDLEAAVTDASRTRLPSGPDPVAYRSVIDRLLDELDRLSGRADPVLDPGTHRVLTLVRRDVSDLRNP
;
A
#
# COMPACT_ATOMS: atom_id res chain seq x y z
N MET A 1 23.63 -0.14 3.28
CA MET A 1 22.20 0.18 3.41
C MET A 1 22.02 1.65 3.71
N SER A 2 21.23 2.34 2.90
CA SER A 2 20.93 3.74 3.19
C SER A 2 19.89 3.82 4.30
N THR A 3 20.25 4.49 5.41
CA THR A 3 19.34 4.81 6.52
C THR A 3 18.93 6.28 6.51
N GLY A 4 19.33 7.02 5.46
CA GLY A 4 19.00 8.43 5.30
C GLY A 4 17.57 8.68 4.89
N THR A 5 17.15 9.95 4.87
CA THR A 5 15.87 10.41 4.38
C THR A 5 15.68 10.06 2.90
N LEU A 6 14.42 9.92 2.49
CA LEU A 6 14.08 9.62 1.11
C LEU A 6 14.42 10.81 0.20
N GLY A 7 15.24 10.58 -0.83
CA GLY A 7 15.45 11.54 -1.90
C GLY A 7 14.23 11.63 -2.81
N ILE A 8 14.18 12.66 -3.66
CA ILE A 8 12.99 12.91 -4.51
C ILE A 8 12.74 11.78 -5.52
N VAL A 9 13.78 11.22 -6.12
CA VAL A 9 13.66 10.10 -7.07
C VAL A 9 13.20 8.84 -6.33
N GLU A 10 13.77 8.59 -5.18
CA GLU A 10 13.42 7.46 -4.32
C GLU A 10 11.98 7.58 -3.82
N LEU A 11 11.54 8.78 -3.43
CA LEU A 11 10.16 9.05 -3.04
C LEU A 11 9.20 8.78 -4.20
N GLY A 12 9.54 9.20 -5.41
CA GLY A 12 8.76 8.90 -6.61
C GLY A 12 8.58 7.40 -6.83
N ASP A 13 9.65 6.64 -6.67
CA ASP A 13 9.64 5.18 -6.78
C ASP A 13 8.76 4.54 -5.69
N VAL A 14 8.90 4.99 -4.44
CA VAL A 14 8.07 4.52 -3.32
C VAL A 14 6.59 4.79 -3.58
N CYS A 15 6.23 6.01 -3.97
CA CYS A 15 4.84 6.38 -4.25
C CYS A 15 4.25 5.52 -5.37
N ALA A 16 5.00 5.30 -6.45
CA ALA A 16 4.55 4.49 -7.59
C ALA A 16 4.30 3.03 -7.18
N ARG A 17 5.24 2.44 -6.44
CA ARG A 17 5.11 1.04 -5.98
C ARG A 17 3.98 0.86 -4.98
N GLN A 18 3.86 1.75 -4.01
CA GLN A 18 2.80 1.68 -3.02
C GLN A 18 1.42 1.90 -3.65
N ARG A 19 1.32 2.83 -4.59
CA ARG A 19 0.09 3.05 -5.35
C ARG A 19 -0.32 1.80 -6.12
N ALA A 20 0.62 1.18 -6.83
CA ALA A 20 0.36 -0.03 -7.61
C ALA A 20 -0.07 -1.20 -6.72
N LEU A 21 0.58 -1.39 -5.58
CA LEU A 21 0.22 -2.41 -4.60
C LEU A 21 -1.20 -2.18 -4.06
N SER A 22 -1.53 -0.95 -3.70
CA SER A 22 -2.87 -0.60 -3.20
C SER A 22 -3.95 -0.82 -4.26
N LEU A 23 -3.67 -0.50 -5.52
CA LEU A 23 -4.61 -0.77 -6.63
C LEU A 23 -4.78 -2.27 -6.87
N ASP A 24 -3.71 -3.05 -6.76
CA ASP A 24 -3.77 -4.49 -6.90
C ASP A 24 -4.64 -5.11 -5.80
N LEU A 25 -4.43 -4.70 -4.54
CA LEU A 25 -5.27 -5.12 -3.42
C LEU A 25 -6.74 -4.71 -3.62
N PHE A 26 -6.98 -3.50 -4.08
CA PHE A 26 -8.33 -3.05 -4.40
C PHE A 26 -9.03 -3.99 -5.41
N ARG A 27 -8.35 -4.36 -6.47
CA ARG A 27 -8.91 -5.25 -7.50
C ARG A 27 -9.14 -6.67 -7.00
N GLU A 28 -8.15 -7.23 -6.31
CA GLU A 28 -8.21 -8.60 -5.81
C GLU A 28 -9.29 -8.76 -4.73
N LEU A 29 -9.34 -7.86 -3.77
CA LEU A 29 -10.35 -7.92 -2.72
C LEU A 29 -11.75 -7.61 -3.24
N GLY A 30 -11.87 -6.71 -4.21
CA GLY A 30 -13.14 -6.44 -4.87
C GLY A 30 -13.71 -7.69 -5.53
N ALA A 31 -12.86 -8.49 -6.17
CA ALA A 31 -13.26 -9.77 -6.76
C ALA A 31 -13.67 -10.80 -5.68
N TRP A 32 -13.10 -10.74 -4.50
CA TRP A 32 -13.41 -11.68 -3.41
C TRP A 32 -14.76 -11.42 -2.73
N VAL A 33 -15.24 -10.18 -2.74
CA VAL A 33 -16.44 -9.80 -1.97
C VAL A 33 -17.64 -10.67 -2.31
N ALA A 34 -17.85 -10.96 -3.59
CA ALA A 34 -18.98 -11.74 -4.04
C ALA A 34 -18.91 -13.22 -3.60
N ASP A 35 -17.72 -13.76 -3.47
CA ASP A 35 -17.49 -15.18 -3.16
C ASP A 35 -17.16 -15.45 -1.70
N ALA A 36 -17.04 -14.40 -0.90
CA ALA A 36 -16.67 -14.51 0.51
C ALA A 36 -17.85 -14.95 1.39
N ASP A 37 -17.53 -15.62 2.50
CA ASP A 37 -18.49 -15.88 3.55
C ASP A 37 -19.10 -14.57 4.07
N VAL A 38 -20.34 -14.61 4.50
CA VAL A 38 -21.06 -13.42 5.02
C VAL A 38 -20.24 -12.71 6.11
N GLU A 39 -19.56 -13.47 6.96
CA GLU A 39 -18.71 -12.91 8.02
C GLU A 39 -17.54 -12.09 7.51
N HIS A 40 -17.02 -12.44 6.33
CA HIS A 40 -15.83 -11.78 5.75
C HIS A 40 -16.16 -10.78 4.67
N GLN A 41 -17.37 -10.78 4.11
CA GLN A 41 -17.75 -9.88 3.02
C GLN A 41 -17.53 -8.41 3.39
N ARG A 42 -17.98 -8.02 4.57
CA ARG A 42 -17.82 -6.64 5.05
C ARG A 42 -16.36 -6.26 5.23
N TRP A 43 -15.56 -7.17 5.75
CA TRP A 43 -14.12 -6.96 5.92
C TRP A 43 -13.44 -6.71 4.58
N TYR A 44 -13.67 -7.58 3.59
CA TYR A 44 -13.08 -7.42 2.26
C TYR A 44 -13.60 -6.17 1.54
N ALA A 45 -14.86 -5.84 1.68
CA ALA A 45 -15.41 -4.62 1.10
C ALA A 45 -14.79 -3.35 1.72
N THR A 46 -14.65 -3.33 3.04
CA THR A 46 -14.00 -2.23 3.75
C THR A 46 -12.52 -2.12 3.35
N ALA A 47 -11.82 -3.26 3.29
CA ALA A 47 -10.42 -3.30 2.89
C ALA A 47 -10.24 -2.82 1.44
N CYS A 48 -11.09 -3.29 0.53
CA CYS A 48 -11.11 -2.85 -0.86
C CYS A 48 -11.21 -1.32 -0.96
N HIS A 49 -12.17 -0.74 -0.27
CA HIS A 49 -12.35 0.72 -0.25
C HIS A 49 -11.14 1.45 0.33
N ARG A 50 -10.58 0.96 1.43
CA ARG A 50 -9.41 1.56 2.08
C ARG A 50 -8.17 1.50 1.20
N HIS A 51 -7.92 0.39 0.53
CA HIS A 51 -6.79 0.27 -0.38
C HIS A 51 -6.92 1.21 -1.58
N ALA A 52 -8.13 1.43 -2.11
CA ALA A 52 -8.36 2.43 -3.15
C ALA A 52 -8.02 3.84 -2.64
N TRP A 53 -8.41 4.16 -1.42
CA TRP A 53 -8.07 5.43 -0.77
C TRP A 53 -6.55 5.61 -0.59
N HIS A 54 -5.86 4.56 -0.16
CA HIS A 54 -4.40 4.60 -0.03
C HIS A 54 -3.72 4.86 -1.38
N ALA A 55 -4.21 4.25 -2.45
CA ALA A 55 -3.68 4.51 -3.81
C ALA A 55 -3.80 5.99 -4.17
N GLU A 56 -4.91 6.62 -3.82
CA GLU A 56 -5.13 8.05 -4.04
C GLU A 56 -4.16 8.90 -3.22
N LEU A 57 -3.95 8.57 -1.95
CA LEU A 57 -2.99 9.29 -1.10
C LEU A 57 -1.58 9.23 -1.67
N TRP A 58 -1.14 8.06 -2.15
CA TRP A 58 0.17 7.92 -2.77
C TRP A 58 0.28 8.68 -4.09
N ALA A 59 -0.78 8.69 -4.89
CA ALA A 59 -0.82 9.46 -6.13
C ALA A 59 -0.68 10.96 -5.86
N GLN A 60 -1.39 11.47 -4.86
CA GLN A 60 -1.32 12.88 -4.47
C GLN A 60 0.05 13.26 -3.89
N ARG A 61 0.71 12.33 -3.22
CA ARG A 61 2.03 12.58 -2.61
C ARG A 61 3.17 12.45 -3.61
N SER A 62 2.94 11.80 -4.75
CA SER A 62 3.98 11.57 -5.75
C SER A 62 4.59 12.90 -6.23
N PRO A 63 5.93 13.05 -6.17
CA PRO A 63 6.56 14.27 -6.64
C PRO A 63 6.49 14.36 -8.16
N THR A 64 6.46 15.59 -8.68
CA THR A 64 6.62 15.84 -10.10
C THR A 64 8.11 15.74 -10.43
N ILE A 65 8.51 14.67 -11.09
CA ILE A 65 9.90 14.41 -11.47
C ILE A 65 9.98 14.22 -13.00
N PRO A 66 11.17 14.41 -13.60
CA PRO A 66 11.37 14.09 -15.02
C PRO A 66 11.00 12.63 -15.30
N PRO A 67 10.59 12.30 -16.54
CA PRO A 67 10.17 10.94 -16.87
C PRO A 67 11.23 9.91 -16.49
N VAL A 68 10.85 9.04 -15.58
CA VAL A 68 11.61 7.84 -15.20
C VAL A 68 10.71 6.66 -15.54
N ASP A 69 11.28 5.55 -15.96
CA ASP A 69 10.49 4.36 -16.23
C ASP A 69 10.03 3.72 -14.91
N LEU A 70 9.02 4.35 -14.29
CA LEU A 70 8.42 3.87 -13.06
C LEU A 70 7.61 2.60 -13.29
N GLU A 71 7.14 2.37 -14.50
CA GLU A 71 6.37 1.19 -14.88
C GLU A 71 7.21 -0.08 -14.75
N ALA A 72 8.47 -0.04 -15.21
CA ALA A 72 9.38 -1.18 -15.09
C ALA A 72 9.72 -1.50 -13.63
N ALA A 73 9.87 -0.47 -12.79
CA ALA A 73 10.17 -0.64 -11.36
C ALA A 73 8.98 -1.21 -10.58
N VAL A 74 7.77 -1.03 -11.11
CA VAL A 74 6.51 -1.40 -10.43
C VAL A 74 6.08 -2.83 -10.74
N THR A 75 6.51 -3.40 -11.87
CA THR A 75 5.88 -4.59 -12.48
C THR A 75 5.88 -5.84 -11.59
N ASP A 76 6.94 -6.14 -10.86
CA ASP A 76 7.01 -7.35 -10.03
C ASP A 76 6.89 -7.09 -8.53
N ALA A 77 7.41 -5.96 -8.05
CA ALA A 77 7.43 -5.65 -6.62
C ALA A 77 6.03 -5.33 -6.04
N SER A 78 5.08 -4.99 -6.90
CA SER A 78 3.75 -4.52 -6.50
C SER A 78 2.67 -5.59 -6.55
N ARG A 79 3.01 -6.82 -6.94
CA ARG A 79 2.02 -7.90 -7.02
C ARG A 79 1.83 -8.53 -5.66
N THR A 80 0.58 -8.62 -5.24
CA THR A 80 0.22 -9.23 -3.96
C THR A 80 0.28 -10.74 -4.00
N ARG A 81 0.16 -11.34 -5.19
CA ARG A 81 0.11 -12.80 -5.41
C ARG A 81 -0.97 -13.47 -4.56
N LEU A 82 -2.09 -12.80 -4.37
CA LEU A 82 -3.23 -13.38 -3.70
C LEU A 82 -3.88 -14.46 -4.57
N PRO A 83 -4.44 -15.52 -3.95
CA PRO A 83 -5.19 -16.53 -4.70
C PRO A 83 -6.43 -15.93 -5.35
N SER A 84 -7.01 -16.64 -6.33
CA SER A 84 -8.18 -16.18 -7.07
C SER A 84 -9.47 -16.13 -6.25
N GLY A 85 -9.52 -16.84 -5.12
CA GLY A 85 -10.68 -16.85 -4.22
C GLY A 85 -10.33 -16.33 -2.83
N PRO A 86 -11.35 -16.01 -2.01
CA PRO A 86 -11.15 -15.47 -0.67
C PRO A 86 -10.26 -16.37 0.20
N ASP A 87 -9.23 -15.78 0.77
CA ASP A 87 -8.29 -16.46 1.65
C ASP A 87 -7.81 -15.51 2.74
N PRO A 88 -8.42 -15.54 3.93
CA PRO A 88 -8.09 -14.62 5.02
C PRO A 88 -6.63 -14.72 5.47
N VAL A 89 -6.06 -15.93 5.47
CA VAL A 89 -4.67 -16.15 5.87
C VAL A 89 -3.71 -15.51 4.87
N ALA A 90 -3.96 -15.69 3.57
CA ALA A 90 -3.15 -15.09 2.52
C ALA A 90 -3.22 -13.56 2.60
N TYR A 91 -4.41 -13.01 2.83
CA TYR A 91 -4.57 -11.56 2.97
C TYR A 91 -3.82 -11.03 4.19
N ARG A 92 -3.93 -11.65 5.36
CA ARG A 92 -3.19 -11.24 6.56
C ARG A 92 -1.69 -11.28 6.34
N SER A 93 -1.20 -12.28 5.61
CA SER A 93 0.22 -12.38 5.27
C SER A 93 0.69 -11.18 4.44
N VAL A 94 -0.11 -10.76 3.46
CA VAL A 94 0.17 -9.55 2.68
C VAL A 94 0.16 -8.31 3.58
N ILE A 95 -0.82 -8.19 4.46
CA ILE A 95 -0.92 -7.07 5.39
C ILE A 95 0.29 -7.01 6.33
N ASP A 96 0.73 -8.13 6.86
CA ASP A 96 1.90 -8.17 7.75
C ASP A 96 3.17 -7.70 7.02
N ARG A 97 3.37 -8.13 5.78
CA ARG A 97 4.50 -7.67 4.97
C ARG A 97 4.40 -6.19 4.64
N LEU A 98 3.20 -5.71 4.36
CA LEU A 98 2.98 -4.28 4.09
C LEU A 98 3.25 -3.43 5.33
N LEU A 99 2.84 -3.88 6.52
CA LEU A 99 3.13 -3.18 7.77
C LEU A 99 4.63 -3.07 8.01
N ASP A 100 5.39 -4.15 7.79
CA ASP A 100 6.85 -4.14 7.92
C ASP A 100 7.49 -3.13 6.97
N GLU A 101 7.02 -3.09 5.72
CA GLU A 101 7.50 -2.15 4.72
C GLU A 101 7.18 -0.70 5.12
N LEU A 102 5.96 -0.44 5.59
CA LEU A 102 5.54 0.90 6.03
C LEU A 102 6.35 1.36 7.25
N ASP A 103 6.64 0.46 8.18
CA ASP A 103 7.49 0.78 9.34
C ASP A 103 8.90 1.15 8.91
N ARG A 104 9.46 0.40 7.95
CA ARG A 104 10.78 0.69 7.40
C ARG A 104 10.81 2.06 6.70
N LEU A 105 9.80 2.36 5.90
CA LEU A 105 9.68 3.65 5.22
C LEU A 105 9.48 4.80 6.21
N SER A 106 8.70 4.58 7.28
CA SER A 106 8.46 5.59 8.31
C SER A 106 9.74 6.01 9.01
N GLY A 107 10.70 5.09 9.19
CA GLY A 107 12.02 5.41 9.75
C GLY A 107 12.86 6.31 8.85
N ARG A 108 12.49 6.45 7.57
CA ARG A 108 13.20 7.27 6.59
C ARG A 108 12.46 8.56 6.21
N ALA A 109 11.27 8.79 6.73
CA ALA A 109 10.50 10.00 6.50
C ALA A 109 10.63 10.95 7.69
N ASP A 110 11.38 12.03 7.49
CA ASP A 110 11.59 13.02 8.54
C ASP A 110 10.33 13.86 8.72
N PRO A 111 9.73 13.90 9.94
CA PRO A 111 8.49 14.66 10.15
C PRO A 111 8.66 16.17 10.02
N VAL A 112 9.90 16.67 10.11
CA VAL A 112 10.21 18.09 9.98
C VAL A 112 10.54 18.46 8.53
N LEU A 113 11.40 17.65 7.88
CA LEU A 113 11.87 17.94 6.53
C LEU A 113 10.87 17.51 5.45
N ASP A 114 10.10 16.47 5.73
CA ASP A 114 9.09 15.95 4.79
C ASP A 114 7.80 15.56 5.51
N PRO A 115 7.08 16.55 6.07
CA PRO A 115 5.86 16.28 6.84
C PRO A 115 4.76 15.65 6.00
N GLY A 116 4.71 15.92 4.69
CA GLY A 116 3.72 15.33 3.78
C GLY A 116 3.87 13.82 3.68
N THR A 117 5.06 13.31 3.44
CA THR A 117 5.33 11.87 3.36
C THR A 117 5.12 11.20 4.72
N HIS A 118 5.58 11.82 5.79
CA HIS A 118 5.37 11.32 7.16
C HIS A 118 3.88 11.16 7.45
N ARG A 119 3.06 12.14 7.08
CA ARG A 119 1.60 12.10 7.26
C ARG A 119 0.97 10.93 6.49
N VAL A 120 1.30 10.77 5.21
CA VAL A 120 0.75 9.67 4.39
C VAL A 120 1.12 8.32 4.99
N LEU A 121 2.38 8.13 5.36
CA LEU A 121 2.83 6.89 6.00
C LEU A 121 2.08 6.60 7.30
N THR A 122 1.86 7.61 8.14
CA THR A 122 1.12 7.46 9.39
C THR A 122 -0.32 7.05 9.15
N LEU A 123 -1.01 7.70 8.21
CA LEU A 123 -2.41 7.41 7.89
C LEU A 123 -2.56 6.01 7.29
N VAL A 124 -1.74 5.68 6.31
CA VAL A 124 -1.81 4.37 5.63
C VAL A 124 -1.48 3.25 6.59
N ARG A 125 -0.43 3.39 7.39
CA ARG A 125 -0.04 2.37 8.37
C ARG A 125 -1.15 2.10 9.38
N ARG A 126 -1.79 3.14 9.89
CA ARG A 126 -2.91 3.02 10.83
C ARG A 126 -4.06 2.23 10.21
N ASP A 127 -4.47 2.60 9.00
CA ASP A 127 -5.53 1.92 8.28
C ASP A 127 -5.19 0.46 8.01
N VAL A 128 -3.98 0.19 7.53
CA VAL A 128 -3.52 -1.18 7.24
C VAL A 128 -3.50 -2.02 8.50
N SER A 129 -3.06 -1.46 9.62
CA SER A 129 -3.10 -2.14 10.92
C SER A 129 -4.53 -2.51 11.32
N ASP A 130 -5.49 -1.61 11.11
CA ASP A 130 -6.91 -1.86 11.41
C ASP A 130 -7.51 -2.93 10.47
N LEU A 131 -6.99 -3.05 9.25
CA LEU A 131 -7.48 -4.03 8.27
C LEU A 131 -6.98 -5.45 8.49
N ARG A 132 -6.08 -5.67 9.44
CA ARG A 132 -5.51 -6.99 9.71
C ARG A 132 -6.56 -8.00 10.19
N ASN A 133 -7.61 -7.52 10.85
CA ASN A 133 -8.69 -8.36 11.36
C ASN A 133 -10.05 -7.83 10.92
N PRO A 134 -11.03 -8.74 10.78
CA PRO A 134 -12.39 -8.35 10.43
C PRO A 134 -13.00 -7.35 11.42
#